data_704583939c0b1adc9daf7bfe4f32a9cc
#
_entry.id   704583939c0b1adc9daf7bfe4f32a9cc
#
_cell.length_a   1.000
_cell.length_b   1.000
_cell.length_c   1.000
_cell.angle_alpha   90.00
_cell.angle_beta   90.00
_cell.angle_gamma   90.00
#
_symmetry.space_group_name_H-M   'P 1'
#
loop_
_entity.id
_entity.type
_entity.pdbx_description
1 polymer ?
#
loop_
_entity_poly.entity_id
_entity_poly.type
_entity_poly.pdbx_seq_one_letter_code
_entity_poly.pdbx_strand_id
1 'polypeptide(L)'
;PALPPHLYQVAGAAYYDMAARGRSQSVVINGESGAGKTESAKIILSFFISAASAAGKGGGGGTTKVGEVLQAELDASNVLLEAFGNAKTTRNHNSSRFGKLLQLRFSPTGALTGGSISRFLLEKSRVVSPEADERSYHAPYQLASCCRARAGTP
;
A
#
# COMPACT_ATOMS: atom_id res chain seq x y z
N PRO A 1 -18.72 25.96 -9.80
CA PRO A 1 -17.43 25.52 -10.35
C PRO A 1 -17.19 24.06 -9.95
N ALA A 2 -16.80 23.22 -10.94
CA ALA A 2 -16.43 21.84 -10.65
C ALA A 2 -15.18 21.83 -9.77
N LEU A 3 -15.20 21.01 -8.73
CA LEU A 3 -14.01 20.80 -7.89
C LEU A 3 -12.90 20.16 -8.72
N PRO A 4 -11.63 20.51 -8.49
CA PRO A 4 -10.52 19.85 -9.17
C PRO A 4 -10.50 18.36 -8.85
N PRO A 5 -10.02 17.49 -9.76
CA PRO A 5 -9.94 16.06 -9.53
C PRO A 5 -9.13 15.76 -8.26
N HIS A 6 -9.67 14.91 -7.37
CA HIS A 6 -9.01 14.50 -6.15
C HIS A 6 -9.22 13.01 -5.87
N LEU A 7 -8.23 12.36 -5.27
CA LEU A 7 -8.30 10.93 -4.94
C LEU A 7 -9.48 10.58 -4.02
N TYR A 8 -9.89 11.50 -3.15
CA TYR A 8 -11.07 11.31 -2.30
C TYR A 8 -12.37 11.21 -3.07
N GLN A 9 -12.49 11.83 -4.25
CA GLN A 9 -13.68 11.68 -5.08
C GLN A 9 -13.78 10.25 -5.62
N VAL A 10 -12.67 9.68 -6.09
CA VAL A 10 -12.61 8.30 -6.58
C VAL A 10 -12.90 7.31 -5.44
N ALA A 11 -12.24 7.51 -4.30
CA ALA A 11 -12.44 6.68 -3.12
C ALA A 11 -13.88 6.77 -2.60
N GLY A 12 -14.43 7.98 -2.53
CA GLY A 12 -15.81 8.23 -2.11
C GLY A 12 -16.83 7.57 -3.04
N ALA A 13 -16.67 7.73 -4.35
CA ALA A 13 -17.54 7.08 -5.33
C ALA A 13 -17.54 5.55 -5.16
N ALA A 14 -16.35 4.95 -5.01
CA ALA A 14 -16.22 3.50 -4.79
C ALA A 14 -16.87 3.06 -3.46
N TYR A 15 -16.62 3.79 -2.36
CA TYR A 15 -17.15 3.44 -1.05
C TYR A 15 -18.69 3.55 -1.00
N TYR A 16 -19.23 4.67 -1.47
CA TYR A 16 -20.67 4.91 -1.42
C TYR A 16 -21.44 4.01 -2.40
N ASP A 17 -20.88 3.70 -3.57
CA ASP A 17 -21.48 2.76 -4.50
C ASP A 17 -21.49 1.33 -3.92
N MET A 18 -20.40 0.91 -3.27
CA MET A 18 -20.35 -0.35 -2.53
C MET A 18 -21.41 -0.42 -1.44
N ALA A 19 -21.51 0.63 -0.61
CA ALA A 19 -22.45 0.66 0.51
C ALA A 19 -23.92 0.70 0.03
N ALA A 20 -24.21 1.43 -1.05
CA ALA A 20 -25.57 1.57 -1.57
C ALA A 20 -26.05 0.32 -2.32
N ARG A 21 -25.17 -0.35 -3.06
CA ARG A 21 -25.53 -1.48 -3.94
C ARG A 21 -25.12 -2.85 -3.42
N GLY A 22 -24.34 -2.92 -2.34
CA GLY A 22 -23.80 -4.18 -1.81
C GLY A 22 -22.86 -4.90 -2.79
N ARG A 23 -22.19 -4.17 -3.68
CA ARG A 23 -21.32 -4.72 -4.72
C ARG A 23 -19.88 -4.32 -4.50
N SER A 24 -18.96 -5.29 -4.61
CA SER A 24 -17.52 -5.02 -4.55
C SER A 24 -17.10 -4.02 -5.61
N GLN A 25 -16.18 -3.13 -5.23
CA GLN A 25 -15.61 -2.10 -6.09
C GLN A 25 -14.11 -2.34 -6.24
N SER A 26 -13.53 -1.84 -7.32
CA SER A 26 -12.09 -1.91 -7.57
C SER A 26 -11.57 -0.52 -7.94
N VAL A 27 -10.46 -0.13 -7.31
CA VAL A 27 -9.72 1.07 -7.67
C VAL A 27 -8.37 0.65 -8.24
N VAL A 28 -8.12 0.96 -9.51
CA VAL A 28 -6.87 0.65 -10.19
C VAL A 28 -5.99 1.88 -10.22
N ILE A 29 -4.76 1.75 -9.69
CA ILE A 29 -3.76 2.82 -9.67
C ILE A 29 -2.65 2.44 -10.64
N ASN A 30 -2.52 3.19 -11.72
CA ASN A 30 -1.54 2.99 -12.77
C ASN A 30 -0.67 4.25 -12.96
N GLY A 31 0.57 4.08 -13.43
CA GLY A 31 1.49 5.18 -13.69
C GLY A 31 2.94 4.69 -13.74
N GLU A 32 3.82 5.53 -14.26
CA GLU A 32 5.26 5.26 -14.35
C GLU A 32 5.93 5.11 -12.97
N SER A 33 7.17 4.62 -12.98
CA SER A 33 7.99 4.54 -11.76
C SER A 33 8.23 5.96 -11.20
N GLY A 34 7.99 6.15 -9.91
CA GLY A 34 8.10 7.47 -9.27
C GLY A 34 6.85 8.37 -9.37
N ALA A 35 5.80 7.98 -10.08
CA ALA A 35 4.57 8.78 -10.26
C ALA A 35 3.66 8.91 -9.02
N GLY A 36 4.07 8.40 -7.86
CA GLY A 36 3.29 8.52 -6.62
C GLY A 36 2.19 7.47 -6.43
N LYS A 37 2.21 6.35 -7.16
CA LYS A 37 1.19 5.27 -7.01
C LYS A 37 1.01 4.81 -5.57
N THR A 38 2.11 4.59 -4.85
CA THR A 38 2.09 4.14 -3.46
C THR A 38 1.46 5.19 -2.53
N GLU A 39 1.79 6.45 -2.74
CA GLU A 39 1.19 7.56 -1.96
C GLU A 39 -0.30 7.72 -2.27
N SER A 40 -0.69 7.59 -3.54
CA SER A 40 -2.10 7.58 -3.93
C SER A 40 -2.88 6.45 -3.23
N ALA A 41 -2.29 5.25 -3.16
CA ALA A 41 -2.91 4.12 -2.46
C ALA A 41 -3.09 4.38 -0.96
N LYS A 42 -2.11 5.01 -0.30
CA LYS A 42 -2.20 5.39 1.13
C LYS A 42 -3.31 6.42 1.36
N ILE A 43 -3.42 7.43 0.50
CA ILE A 43 -4.47 8.45 0.59
C ILE A 43 -5.86 7.83 0.45
N ILE A 44 -6.05 6.94 -0.52
CA ILE A 44 -7.31 6.22 -0.75
C ILE A 44 -7.65 5.33 0.45
N LEU A 45 -6.67 4.61 1.00
CA LEU A 45 -6.84 3.77 2.19
C LEU A 45 -7.26 4.60 3.40
N SER A 46 -6.61 5.72 3.66
CA SER A 46 -6.96 6.63 4.74
C SER A 46 -8.40 7.15 4.63
N PHE A 47 -8.85 7.42 3.40
CA PHE A 47 -10.25 7.77 3.16
C PHE A 47 -11.19 6.62 3.55
N PHE A 48 -10.91 5.38 3.12
CA PHE A 48 -11.76 4.24 3.44
C PHE A 48 -11.84 3.96 4.95
N ILE A 49 -10.73 4.08 5.66
CA ILE A 49 -10.69 3.93 7.12
C ILE A 49 -11.55 5.02 7.78
N SER A 50 -11.42 6.25 7.37
CA SER A 50 -12.18 7.38 7.90
C SER A 50 -13.69 7.25 7.63
N ALA A 51 -14.07 6.89 6.40
CA ALA A 51 -15.45 6.71 6.00
C ALA A 51 -16.13 5.55 6.76
N ALA A 52 -15.42 4.42 6.89
CA ALA A 52 -15.89 3.25 7.61
C ALA A 52 -16.03 3.52 9.13
N SER A 53 -15.15 4.34 9.70
CA SER A 53 -15.23 4.77 11.09
C SER A 53 -16.46 5.66 11.35
N ALA A 54 -16.82 6.50 10.38
CA ALA A 54 -18.03 7.32 10.46
C ALA A 54 -19.30 6.48 10.38
N ALA A 55 -19.33 5.45 9.52
CA ALA A 55 -20.45 4.52 9.39
C ALA A 55 -20.66 3.64 10.64
N GLY A 56 -19.57 3.30 11.33
CA GLY A 56 -19.60 2.46 12.54
C GLY A 56 -20.06 3.16 13.82
N LYS A 57 -20.16 4.49 13.84
CA LYS A 57 -20.62 5.26 15.02
C LYS A 57 -22.08 5.02 15.43
N GLY A 58 -22.85 4.27 14.65
CA GLY A 58 -24.22 3.86 14.98
C GLY A 58 -24.33 2.64 15.92
N GLY A 59 -23.26 1.99 16.31
CA GLY A 59 -23.28 0.79 17.15
C GLY A 59 -21.91 0.28 17.57
N GLY A 60 -21.39 0.78 18.68
CA GLY A 60 -20.28 0.17 19.42
C GLY A 60 -18.87 0.47 18.89
N GLY A 61 -18.03 1.05 19.72
CA GLY A 61 -16.68 1.58 19.52
C GLY A 61 -15.57 0.63 19.02
N GLY A 62 -15.88 -0.37 18.21
CA GLY A 62 -14.90 -1.34 17.71
C GLY A 62 -14.26 -0.99 16.36
N THR A 63 -14.89 -0.20 15.55
CA THR A 63 -14.48 0.06 14.18
C THR A 63 -13.26 0.97 14.05
N THR A 64 -13.10 1.91 14.94
CA THR A 64 -11.92 2.80 14.96
C THR A 64 -10.65 2.00 15.25
N LYS A 65 -10.70 1.06 16.19
CA LYS A 65 -9.55 0.18 16.52
C LYS A 65 -9.15 -0.73 15.35
N VAL A 66 -10.12 -1.30 14.63
CA VAL A 66 -9.82 -2.14 13.45
C VAL A 66 -9.12 -1.34 12.36
N GLY A 67 -9.55 -0.12 12.10
CA GLY A 67 -8.91 0.77 11.13
C GLY A 67 -7.47 1.13 11.52
N GLU A 68 -7.24 1.50 12.78
CA GLU A 68 -5.92 1.84 13.31
C GLU A 68 -4.97 0.63 13.28
N VAL A 69 -5.43 -0.54 13.72
CA VAL A 69 -4.65 -1.79 13.67
C VAL A 69 -4.30 -2.14 12.23
N LEU A 70 -5.27 -2.10 11.33
CA LEU A 70 -5.02 -2.38 9.91
C LEU A 70 -4.01 -1.41 9.31
N GLN A 71 -4.12 -0.12 9.60
CA GLN A 71 -3.14 0.88 9.12
C GLN A 71 -1.73 0.56 9.63
N ALA A 72 -1.58 0.29 10.92
CA ALA A 72 -0.29 -0.06 11.52
C ALA A 72 0.31 -1.34 10.93
N GLU A 73 -0.51 -2.39 10.72
CA GLU A 73 -0.08 -3.63 10.09
C GLU A 73 0.35 -3.43 8.63
N LEU A 74 -0.38 -2.58 7.89
CA LEU A 74 -0.04 -2.24 6.51
C LEU A 74 1.27 -1.46 6.43
N ASP A 75 1.50 -0.51 7.34
CA ASP A 75 2.72 0.28 7.37
C ASP A 75 3.92 -0.59 7.77
N ALA A 76 3.79 -1.45 8.77
CA ALA A 76 4.82 -2.43 9.13
C ALA A 76 5.13 -3.41 7.98
N SER A 77 4.10 -3.90 7.30
CA SER A 77 4.27 -4.78 6.13
C SER A 77 4.97 -4.08 4.97
N ASN A 78 4.72 -2.78 4.76
CA ASN A 78 5.35 -2.01 3.69
C ASN A 78 6.88 -1.98 3.85
N VAL A 79 7.41 -1.85 5.06
CA VAL A 79 8.86 -1.86 5.33
C VAL A 79 9.49 -3.15 4.83
N LEU A 80 8.89 -4.31 5.14
CA LEU A 80 9.37 -5.60 4.66
C LEU A 80 9.21 -5.75 3.15
N LEU A 81 8.07 -5.36 2.62
CA LEU A 81 7.80 -5.43 1.19
C LEU A 81 8.76 -4.55 0.37
N GLU A 82 9.12 -3.38 0.88
CA GLU A 82 10.11 -2.50 0.25
C GLU A 82 11.51 -3.11 0.31
N ALA A 83 11.93 -3.66 1.45
CA ALA A 83 13.23 -4.29 1.58
C ALA A 83 13.46 -5.42 0.56
N PHE A 84 12.45 -6.26 0.34
CA PHE A 84 12.54 -7.44 -0.52
C PHE A 84 11.96 -7.27 -1.91
N GLY A 85 11.23 -6.21 -2.19
CA GLY A 85 10.52 -6.00 -3.45
C GLY A 85 10.79 -4.68 -4.15
N ASN A 86 11.53 -3.75 -3.51
CA ASN A 86 11.94 -2.50 -4.14
C ASN A 86 13.44 -2.51 -4.42
N ALA A 87 13.82 -1.78 -5.47
CA ALA A 87 15.20 -1.65 -5.90
C ALA A 87 15.48 -0.24 -6.44
N LYS A 88 16.75 0.15 -6.42
CA LYS A 88 17.21 1.33 -7.15
C LYS A 88 17.21 1.02 -8.64
N THR A 89 16.52 1.87 -9.41
CA THR A 89 16.56 1.91 -10.87
C THR A 89 17.13 3.24 -11.35
N THR A 90 17.43 3.35 -12.63
CA THR A 90 17.90 4.59 -13.25
C THR A 90 16.91 5.74 -13.07
N ARG A 91 15.61 5.46 -13.00
CA ARG A 91 14.51 6.46 -12.88
C ARG A 91 14.06 6.74 -11.45
N ASN A 92 14.27 5.79 -10.53
CA ASN A 92 13.77 5.92 -9.15
C ASN A 92 14.61 5.11 -8.19
N HIS A 93 15.11 5.74 -7.13
CA HIS A 93 15.93 5.08 -6.11
C HIS A 93 15.17 4.06 -5.26
N ASN A 94 13.84 4.07 -5.25
CA ASN A 94 12.99 3.15 -4.49
C ASN A 94 11.83 2.65 -5.36
N SER A 95 12.15 2.00 -6.48
CA SER A 95 11.17 1.47 -7.42
C SER A 95 10.61 0.14 -6.95
N SER A 96 9.28 0.04 -6.81
CA SER A 96 8.60 -1.24 -6.55
C SER A 96 8.66 -2.13 -7.79
N ARG A 97 9.19 -3.34 -7.62
CA ARG A 97 9.37 -4.34 -8.69
C ARG A 97 8.35 -5.47 -8.63
N PHE A 98 7.17 -5.21 -8.09
CA PHE A 98 6.05 -6.15 -7.97
C PHE A 98 4.71 -5.42 -8.01
N GLY A 99 3.65 -6.13 -8.33
CA GLY A 99 2.28 -5.67 -8.16
C GLY A 99 1.76 -5.98 -6.77
N LYS A 100 0.87 -5.14 -6.25
CA LYS A 100 0.24 -5.28 -4.95
C LYS A 100 -1.27 -5.11 -5.08
N LEU A 101 -2.02 -6.06 -4.53
CA LEU A 101 -3.47 -5.98 -4.38
C LEU A 101 -3.79 -5.86 -2.89
N LEU A 102 -4.43 -4.77 -2.51
CA LEU A 102 -5.00 -4.57 -1.19
C LEU A 102 -6.51 -4.83 -1.27
N GLN A 103 -6.98 -5.81 -0.51
CA GLN A 103 -8.40 -6.10 -0.38
C GLN A 103 -8.89 -5.64 0.98
N LEU A 104 -9.93 -4.83 1.00
CA LEU A 104 -10.61 -4.38 2.21
C LEU A 104 -11.98 -5.03 2.29
N ARG A 105 -12.36 -5.48 3.47
CA ARG A 105 -13.67 -6.09 3.73
C ARG A 105 -14.52 -5.17 4.60
N PHE A 106 -15.75 -4.98 4.16
CA PHE A 106 -16.72 -4.14 4.85
C PHE A 106 -17.94 -4.95 5.23
N SER A 107 -18.58 -4.58 6.35
CA SER A 107 -19.88 -5.12 6.75
C SER A 107 -20.98 -4.55 5.86
N PRO A 108 -22.20 -5.11 5.90
CA PRO A 108 -23.38 -4.51 5.23
C PRO A 108 -23.68 -3.07 5.67
N THR A 109 -23.25 -2.68 6.86
CA THR A 109 -23.39 -1.31 7.38
C THR A 109 -22.27 -0.36 6.94
N GLY A 110 -21.34 -0.82 6.10
CA GLY A 110 -20.19 -0.02 5.64
C GLY A 110 -19.01 0.03 6.60
N ALA A 111 -19.07 -0.64 7.76
CA ALA A 111 -17.96 -0.67 8.70
C ALA A 111 -16.83 -1.59 8.20
N LEU A 112 -15.57 -1.16 8.38
CA LEU A 112 -14.40 -1.95 8.02
C LEU A 112 -14.24 -3.14 8.97
N THR A 113 -14.15 -4.36 8.41
CA THR A 113 -14.03 -5.62 9.18
C THR A 113 -12.66 -6.28 9.04
N GLY A 114 -11.83 -5.82 8.11
CA GLY A 114 -10.46 -6.31 7.93
C GLY A 114 -9.90 -6.06 6.54
N GLY A 115 -8.67 -6.51 6.32
CA GLY A 115 -7.98 -6.39 5.04
C GLY A 115 -7.01 -7.52 4.79
N SER A 116 -6.50 -7.61 3.57
CA SER A 116 -5.42 -8.52 3.18
C SER A 116 -4.59 -7.94 2.04
N ILE A 117 -3.31 -8.29 2.00
CA ILE A 117 -2.39 -7.91 0.92
C ILE A 117 -1.96 -9.14 0.15
N SER A 118 -2.11 -9.11 -1.16
CA SER A 118 -1.53 -10.07 -2.08
C SER A 118 -0.47 -9.41 -2.95
N ARG A 119 0.60 -10.14 -3.26
CA ARG A 119 1.73 -9.71 -4.09
C ARG A 119 1.79 -10.56 -5.33
N PHE A 120 2.15 -9.97 -6.46
CA PHE A 120 2.24 -10.69 -7.73
C PHE A 120 3.27 -10.03 -8.66
N LEU A 121 3.73 -10.78 -9.65
CA LEU A 121 4.64 -10.34 -10.70
C LEU A 121 5.97 -9.74 -10.17
N LEU A 122 6.56 -10.36 -9.15
CA LEU A 122 7.90 -9.97 -8.70
C LEU A 122 8.92 -10.20 -9.82
N GLU A 123 9.75 -9.19 -10.12
CA GLU A 123 10.83 -9.25 -11.09
C GLU A 123 11.97 -10.15 -10.57
N LYS A 124 11.85 -11.46 -10.77
CA LYS A 124 12.78 -12.45 -10.24
C LYS A 124 14.19 -12.37 -10.84
N SER A 125 14.30 -11.94 -12.11
CA SER A 125 15.56 -11.75 -12.81
C SER A 125 16.51 -10.77 -12.11
N ARG A 126 15.97 -9.77 -11.43
CA ARG A 126 16.74 -8.76 -10.67
C ARG A 126 17.60 -9.33 -9.54
N VAL A 127 17.27 -10.52 -9.05
CA VAL A 127 18.07 -11.19 -8.01
C VAL A 127 19.44 -11.59 -8.55
N VAL A 128 19.48 -12.06 -9.80
CA VAL A 128 20.70 -12.65 -10.43
C VAL A 128 21.37 -11.68 -11.40
N SER A 129 20.61 -10.83 -12.08
CA SER A 129 21.13 -9.94 -13.13
C SER A 129 20.37 -8.63 -13.16
N PRO A 130 20.69 -7.65 -12.29
CA PRO A 130 20.15 -6.31 -12.42
C PRO A 130 20.72 -5.64 -13.69
N GLU A 131 19.95 -4.73 -14.28
CA GLU A 131 20.40 -3.90 -15.40
C GLU A 131 21.62 -3.03 -15.01
N ALA A 132 22.36 -2.55 -16.01
CA ALA A 132 23.49 -1.62 -15.79
C ALA A 132 23.00 -0.37 -15.03
N ASP A 133 23.81 0.08 -14.07
CA ASP A 133 23.51 1.23 -13.18
C ASP A 133 22.31 1.06 -12.24
N GLU A 134 21.68 -0.11 -12.23
CA GLU A 134 20.64 -0.49 -11.30
C GLU A 134 21.15 -1.39 -10.19
N ARG A 135 20.31 -1.68 -9.19
CA ARG A 135 20.68 -2.57 -8.08
C ARG A 135 19.70 -3.74 -7.99
N SER A 136 20.15 -4.80 -7.33
CA SER A 136 19.23 -5.81 -6.78
C SER A 136 18.37 -5.20 -5.67
N TYR A 137 17.52 -5.97 -5.03
CA TYR A 137 16.63 -5.55 -3.95
C TYR A 137 17.39 -4.95 -2.78
N HIS A 138 16.72 -4.13 -1.97
CA HIS A 138 17.39 -3.42 -0.86
C HIS A 138 17.91 -4.34 0.24
N ALA A 139 17.21 -5.46 0.53
CA ALA A 139 17.53 -6.34 1.66
C ALA A 139 18.99 -6.85 1.70
N PRO A 140 19.60 -7.33 0.61
CA PRO A 140 21.01 -7.75 0.62
C PRO A 140 21.98 -6.62 1.03
N TYR A 141 21.75 -5.42 0.55
CA TYR A 141 22.60 -4.27 0.85
C TYR A 141 22.43 -3.80 2.30
N GLN A 142 21.21 -3.79 2.81
CA GLN A 142 20.90 -3.46 4.20
C GLN A 142 21.56 -4.47 5.15
N LEU A 143 21.48 -5.76 4.84
CA LEU A 143 22.11 -6.82 5.62
C LEU A 143 23.62 -6.67 5.62
N ALA A 144 24.26 -6.47 4.47
CA ALA A 144 25.71 -6.26 4.35
C ALA A 144 26.18 -5.03 5.14
N SER A 145 25.44 -3.93 5.11
CA SER A 145 25.71 -2.72 5.90
C SER A 145 25.62 -3.01 7.40
N CYS A 146 24.58 -3.73 7.83
CA CYS A 146 24.40 -4.10 9.23
C CYS A 146 25.54 -4.99 9.75
N CYS A 147 25.98 -5.98 8.94
CA CYS A 147 27.10 -6.85 9.29
C CYS A 147 28.40 -6.08 9.45
N ARG A 148 28.70 -5.13 8.55
CA ARG A 148 29.89 -4.27 8.64
C ARG A 148 29.88 -3.41 9.91
N ALA A 149 28.75 -2.77 10.21
CA ALA A 149 28.60 -1.95 11.42
C ALA A 149 28.83 -2.75 12.71
N ARG A 150 28.40 -4.03 12.75
CA ARG A 150 28.60 -4.92 13.90
C ARG A 150 30.03 -5.46 14.00
N ALA A 151 30.74 -5.61 12.90
CA ALA A 151 32.11 -6.11 12.89
C ALA A 151 33.14 -5.08 13.37
N GLY A 152 32.74 -3.85 13.65
CA GLY A 152 33.64 -2.81 14.21
C GLY A 152 34.80 -2.45 13.28
N THR A 153 34.65 -2.61 11.98
CA THR A 153 35.69 -2.24 10.99
C THR A 153 35.63 -0.74 10.77
N PRO A 154 36.79 -0.02 10.94
CA PRO A 154 36.89 1.41 10.73
C PRO A 154 36.58 1.84 9.31
#